data_e99c0144c15a3dea909175e648d2aadc
#
_entry.id   e99c0144c15a3dea909175e648d2aadc
#
_cell.length_a   1.000
_cell.length_b   1.000
_cell.length_c   1.000
_cell.angle_alpha   90.00
_cell.angle_beta   90.00
_cell.angle_gamma   90.00
#
_symmetry.space_group_name_H-M   'P 1'
#
loop_
_entity.id
_entity.type
_entity.pdbx_description
1 polymer ?
#
loop_
_entity_poly.entity_id
_entity_poly.type
_entity_poly.pdbx_seq_one_letter_code
_entity_poly.pdbx_strand_id
1 'polypeptide(L)'
;MFTGIHPYKGNHPTVKSINDRMLQNISVFNKDVGVPKACYPFDVIPEAYKQWYKAIFDEGKRLPPPTDFDKVELVVTVNVVTGSDNVLIEELDEYEGTILDVHYHSGVRVLTDKNFYKTKSRKLRVGPKTKPFHTPLGVSMLAKLDGETLKIFNVDTDKEVNCSISGQDLMESNGNLYVKSMDNILRVQTIEAGTNIIVSTQVAATVLEKSSKFFDGVLFQNILGAFYVSIFPNDKAHHQVQMKELDHHRIVEAKCRANVLMVITANKKGIYDRWVFRFDTDFKSYDIRKIEGITPVGCNFTVLDNGIVVGVNEDDNLEIFSSRKDSSNLKVVQDNTITSDMKLFNSGAKLLFSKENKLYSAKMK
;
A
#
# COMPACT_ATOMS: atom_id res chain seq x y z
N MET A 1 23.75 1.55 -11.74
CA MET A 1 24.29 0.34 -12.44
C MET A 1 24.68 -0.66 -11.36
N PHE A 2 24.00 -1.81 -11.27
CA PHE A 2 24.11 -2.74 -10.13
C PHE A 2 25.49 -3.37 -9.96
N THR A 3 26.16 -3.71 -11.06
CA THR A 3 27.40 -4.51 -11.04
C THR A 3 28.68 -3.72 -11.37
N GLY A 4 28.54 -2.44 -11.71
CA GLY A 4 29.67 -1.58 -12.06
C GLY A 4 30.28 -1.83 -13.44
N ILE A 5 29.68 -2.69 -14.27
CA ILE A 5 30.18 -2.99 -15.61
C ILE A 5 29.19 -2.57 -16.71
N HIS A 6 29.71 -2.06 -17.82
CA HIS A 6 28.89 -1.78 -19.00
C HIS A 6 28.39 -3.09 -19.64
N PRO A 7 27.12 -3.19 -20.12
CA PRO A 7 26.53 -4.43 -20.61
C PRO A 7 27.31 -5.17 -21.69
N TYR A 8 28.11 -4.48 -22.49
CA TYR A 8 28.93 -5.08 -23.55
C TYR A 8 30.44 -5.04 -23.27
N LYS A 9 30.86 -4.72 -22.02
CA LYS A 9 32.26 -4.87 -21.57
C LYS A 9 32.54 -6.30 -21.14
N GLY A 10 33.80 -6.62 -20.97
CA GLY A 10 34.31 -7.95 -20.66
C GLY A 10 35.13 -8.51 -21.82
N ASN A 11 35.59 -9.73 -21.72
CA ASN A 11 36.44 -10.38 -22.72
C ASN A 11 35.71 -11.55 -23.37
N HIS A 12 35.44 -11.44 -24.69
CA HIS A 12 34.87 -12.53 -25.47
C HIS A 12 35.95 -13.19 -26.32
N PRO A 13 35.99 -14.51 -26.52
CA PRO A 13 37.09 -15.21 -27.22
C PRO A 13 37.29 -14.72 -28.65
N THR A 14 36.23 -14.45 -29.39
CA THR A 14 36.29 -14.09 -30.82
C THR A 14 35.93 -12.64 -31.11
N VAL A 15 34.91 -12.07 -30.45
CA VAL A 15 34.39 -10.71 -30.70
C VAL A 15 34.98 -9.73 -29.68
N LYS A 16 36.06 -9.05 -30.04
CA LYS A 16 36.84 -8.20 -29.11
C LYS A 16 36.31 -6.77 -29.00
N SER A 17 35.74 -6.22 -30.07
CA SER A 17 35.23 -4.86 -30.11
C SER A 17 33.92 -4.75 -29.38
N ILE A 18 33.75 -3.69 -28.56
CA ILE A 18 32.49 -3.38 -27.92
C ILE A 18 31.40 -3.12 -28.96
N ASN A 19 31.71 -2.42 -30.04
CA ASN A 19 30.75 -2.10 -31.09
C ASN A 19 30.26 -3.36 -31.80
N ASP A 20 31.12 -4.29 -32.11
CA ASP A 20 30.75 -5.55 -32.74
C ASP A 20 29.89 -6.41 -31.83
N ARG A 21 30.19 -6.39 -30.53
CA ARG A 21 29.38 -7.09 -29.53
C ARG A 21 28.01 -6.46 -29.36
N MET A 22 27.88 -5.11 -29.42
CA MET A 22 26.60 -4.40 -29.43
C MET A 22 25.77 -4.76 -30.66
N LEU A 23 26.40 -4.81 -31.85
CA LEU A 23 25.72 -5.20 -33.09
C LEU A 23 25.23 -6.65 -33.08
N GLN A 24 25.93 -7.53 -32.38
CA GLN A 24 25.63 -8.96 -32.31
C GLN A 24 24.86 -9.34 -31.02
N ASN A 25 24.49 -8.35 -30.17
CA ASN A 25 23.84 -8.57 -28.90
C ASN A 25 24.58 -9.54 -27.95
N ILE A 26 25.90 -9.51 -27.96
CA ILE A 26 26.73 -10.36 -27.08
C ILE A 26 27.02 -9.59 -25.79
N SER A 27 26.14 -9.71 -24.80
CA SER A 27 26.26 -9.01 -23.52
C SER A 27 27.13 -9.74 -22.49
N VAL A 28 27.28 -9.12 -21.32
CA VAL A 28 27.97 -9.71 -20.16
C VAL A 28 27.22 -10.91 -19.55
N PHE A 29 25.96 -11.13 -19.95
CA PHE A 29 25.19 -12.32 -19.54
C PHE A 29 25.49 -13.55 -20.41
N ASN A 30 26.15 -13.36 -21.54
CA ASN A 30 26.58 -14.47 -22.36
C ASN A 30 27.72 -15.22 -21.63
N LYS A 31 27.58 -16.55 -21.54
CA LYS A 31 28.50 -17.46 -20.83
C LYS A 31 29.97 -17.40 -21.33
N ASP A 32 30.15 -17.01 -22.60
CA ASP A 32 31.47 -16.92 -23.20
C ASP A 32 32.18 -15.58 -22.94
N VAL A 33 31.52 -14.66 -22.22
CA VAL A 33 32.06 -13.36 -21.84
C VAL A 33 32.68 -13.42 -20.45
N GLY A 34 34.02 -13.30 -20.40
CA GLY A 34 34.73 -13.16 -19.14
C GLY A 34 34.50 -11.79 -18.51
N VAL A 35 33.99 -11.76 -17.30
CA VAL A 35 33.74 -10.53 -16.53
C VAL A 35 34.87 -10.32 -15.52
N PRO A 36 35.38 -9.08 -15.34
CA PRO A 36 36.43 -8.79 -14.36
C PRO A 36 36.01 -9.14 -12.94
N LYS A 37 36.92 -9.69 -12.14
CA LYS A 37 36.69 -10.05 -10.73
C LYS A 37 36.29 -8.86 -9.82
N ALA A 38 36.60 -7.64 -10.26
CA ALA A 38 36.23 -6.41 -9.53
C ALA A 38 34.75 -6.03 -9.69
N CYS A 39 33.98 -6.71 -10.55
CA CYS A 39 32.55 -6.48 -10.72
C CYS A 39 31.77 -7.25 -9.66
N TYR A 40 30.69 -6.65 -9.18
CA TYR A 40 29.77 -7.37 -8.30
C TYR A 40 29.11 -8.54 -9.04
N PRO A 41 28.83 -9.64 -8.33
CA PRO A 41 28.10 -10.77 -8.89
C PRO A 41 26.74 -10.33 -9.47
N PHE A 42 26.31 -10.97 -10.55
CA PHE A 42 25.02 -10.62 -11.19
C PHE A 42 23.78 -11.01 -10.35
N ASP A 43 23.98 -11.76 -9.27
CA ASP A 43 22.93 -12.11 -8.31
C ASP A 43 22.45 -10.90 -7.49
N VAL A 44 23.25 -9.81 -7.43
CA VAL A 44 22.82 -8.55 -6.81
C VAL A 44 21.80 -7.78 -7.68
N ILE A 45 21.58 -8.19 -8.94
CA ILE A 45 20.58 -7.59 -9.81
C ILE A 45 19.23 -8.23 -9.51
N PRO A 46 18.19 -7.44 -9.14
CA PRO A 46 16.85 -7.96 -8.98
C PRO A 46 16.38 -8.72 -10.23
N GLU A 47 15.73 -9.87 -10.07
CA GLU A 47 15.46 -10.79 -11.19
C GLU A 47 14.65 -10.13 -12.33
N ALA A 48 13.68 -9.25 -12.00
CA ALA A 48 12.94 -8.49 -13.00
C ALA A 48 13.84 -7.60 -13.87
N TYR A 49 14.86 -6.97 -13.27
CA TYR A 49 15.86 -6.17 -14.00
C TYR A 49 16.84 -7.03 -14.76
N LYS A 50 17.22 -8.17 -14.22
CA LYS A 50 18.10 -9.12 -14.89
C LYS A 50 17.47 -9.68 -16.16
N GLN A 51 16.19 -10.03 -16.11
CA GLN A 51 15.44 -10.46 -17.29
C GLN A 51 15.22 -9.33 -18.30
N TRP A 52 14.91 -8.12 -17.82
CA TRP A 52 14.80 -6.95 -18.67
C TRP A 52 16.15 -6.62 -19.36
N TYR A 53 17.27 -6.67 -18.63
CA TYR A 53 18.58 -6.49 -19.22
C TYR A 53 18.90 -7.55 -20.28
N LYS A 54 18.60 -8.83 -20.03
CA LYS A 54 18.75 -9.89 -21.04
C LYS A 54 17.91 -9.62 -22.27
N ALA A 55 16.65 -9.26 -22.10
CA ALA A 55 15.77 -8.95 -23.23
C ALA A 55 16.30 -7.77 -24.07
N ILE A 56 16.88 -6.73 -23.43
CA ILE A 56 17.45 -5.59 -24.16
C ILE A 56 18.79 -5.93 -24.79
N PHE A 57 19.71 -6.55 -24.02
CA PHE A 57 21.11 -6.65 -24.43
C PHE A 57 21.45 -7.96 -25.15
N ASP A 58 20.71 -9.06 -24.91
CA ASP A 58 20.90 -10.32 -25.61
C ASP A 58 19.90 -10.51 -26.75
N GLU A 59 18.65 -10.02 -26.57
CA GLU A 59 17.59 -10.22 -27.57
C GLU A 59 17.32 -8.98 -28.44
N GLY A 60 17.97 -7.86 -28.14
CA GLY A 60 17.81 -6.59 -28.88
C GLY A 60 16.41 -5.94 -28.78
N LYS A 61 15.60 -6.35 -27.80
CA LYS A 61 14.25 -5.79 -27.58
C LYS A 61 14.31 -4.36 -27.04
N ARG A 62 13.37 -3.53 -27.43
CA ARG A 62 13.20 -2.17 -26.87
C ARG A 62 12.00 -2.17 -25.93
N LEU A 63 12.26 -2.42 -24.66
CA LEU A 63 11.24 -2.47 -23.60
C LEU A 63 11.48 -1.34 -22.61
N PRO A 64 10.42 -0.72 -22.07
CA PRO A 64 10.58 0.21 -20.95
C PRO A 64 11.17 -0.52 -19.74
N PRO A 65 11.93 0.16 -18.87
CA PRO A 65 12.45 -0.45 -17.65
C PRO A 65 11.30 -0.89 -16.74
N PRO A 66 11.51 -1.96 -15.94
CA PRO A 66 10.56 -2.31 -14.88
C PRO A 66 10.34 -1.12 -13.96
N THR A 67 9.10 -0.83 -13.63
CA THR A 67 8.75 0.28 -12.73
C THR A 67 9.00 -0.03 -11.27
N ASP A 68 9.16 -1.32 -10.92
CA ASP A 68 9.37 -1.80 -9.56
C ASP A 68 10.86 -2.07 -9.28
N PHE A 69 11.53 -1.10 -8.65
CA PHE A 69 12.91 -1.26 -8.17
C PHE A 69 13.04 -2.30 -7.05
N ASP A 70 11.96 -2.62 -6.37
CA ASP A 70 11.95 -3.35 -5.10
C ASP A 70 11.24 -4.70 -5.15
N LYS A 71 11.24 -5.39 -6.30
CA LYS A 71 10.94 -6.83 -6.26
C LYS A 71 12.14 -7.58 -5.69
N VAL A 72 12.42 -7.35 -4.41
CA VAL A 72 13.08 -8.37 -3.61
C VAL A 72 12.04 -9.49 -3.52
N GLU A 73 12.18 -10.52 -4.37
CA GLU A 73 11.55 -11.79 -4.07
C GLU A 73 12.08 -12.19 -2.69
N LEU A 74 11.20 -12.09 -1.69
CA LEU A 74 11.41 -12.79 -0.45
C LEU A 74 11.54 -14.26 -0.85
N VAL A 75 12.76 -14.79 -0.79
CA VAL A 75 12.99 -16.23 -0.89
C VAL A 75 12.35 -16.82 0.37
N VAL A 76 11.08 -17.15 0.25
CA VAL A 76 10.31 -17.77 1.30
C VAL A 76 10.32 -19.26 1.06
N THR A 77 10.60 -20.03 2.08
CA THR A 77 10.38 -21.48 2.06
C THR A 77 8.88 -21.71 1.90
N VAL A 78 8.49 -22.16 0.72
CA VAL A 78 7.09 -22.30 0.31
C VAL A 78 6.49 -23.51 1.04
N ASN A 79 5.61 -23.26 2.01
CA ASN A 79 4.66 -24.25 2.48
C ASN A 79 3.36 -24.11 1.68
N VAL A 80 3.17 -24.98 0.68
CA VAL A 80 1.95 -25.00 -0.12
C VAL A 80 0.80 -25.46 0.77
N VAL A 81 -0.04 -24.52 1.18
CA VAL A 81 -1.37 -24.87 1.72
C VAL A 81 -2.24 -25.22 0.52
N THR A 82 -2.81 -26.41 0.50
CA THR A 82 -3.62 -26.94 -0.61
C THR A 82 -4.68 -25.90 -0.98
N GLY A 83 -4.48 -25.26 -2.12
CA GLY A 83 -5.39 -24.25 -2.64
C GLY A 83 -6.65 -24.91 -3.20
N SER A 84 -7.67 -24.11 -3.30
CA SER A 84 -8.88 -24.40 -4.04
C SER A 84 -8.62 -24.39 -5.55
N ASP A 85 -9.65 -24.61 -6.32
CA ASP A 85 -9.55 -24.62 -7.79
C ASP A 85 -9.31 -23.22 -8.40
N ASN A 86 -9.52 -22.12 -7.66
CA ASN A 86 -9.47 -20.77 -8.19
C ASN A 86 -8.32 -19.92 -7.64
N VAL A 87 -7.93 -20.11 -6.37
CA VAL A 87 -6.94 -19.27 -5.67
C VAL A 87 -5.80 -20.12 -5.14
N LEU A 88 -4.57 -19.72 -5.43
CA LEU A 88 -3.37 -20.26 -4.81
C LEU A 88 -3.00 -19.39 -3.62
N ILE A 89 -2.92 -19.98 -2.44
CA ILE A 89 -2.56 -19.31 -1.19
C ILE A 89 -1.21 -19.82 -0.70
N GLU A 90 -0.34 -18.90 -0.33
CA GLU A 90 1.00 -19.16 0.17
C GLU A 90 1.20 -18.45 1.50
N GLU A 91 1.54 -19.19 2.56
CA GLU A 91 1.92 -18.57 3.84
C GLU A 91 3.30 -17.93 3.70
N LEU A 92 3.38 -16.63 3.97
CA LEU A 92 4.62 -15.87 3.88
C LEU A 92 5.35 -15.83 5.22
N ASP A 93 4.59 -15.54 6.29
CA ASP A 93 5.21 -15.29 7.57
C ASP A 93 4.22 -15.29 8.75
N GLU A 94 4.75 -15.45 9.98
CA GLU A 94 4.00 -15.38 11.22
C GLU A 94 4.61 -14.32 12.15
N TYR A 95 3.75 -13.54 12.83
CA TYR A 95 4.13 -12.41 13.67
C TYR A 95 3.60 -12.55 15.10
N GLU A 96 4.20 -11.85 16.04
CA GLU A 96 3.68 -11.75 17.40
C GLU A 96 2.53 -10.73 17.45
N GLY A 97 1.33 -11.21 17.75
CA GLY A 97 0.10 -10.42 17.82
C GLY A 97 -0.70 -10.42 16.51
N THR A 98 -1.92 -9.92 16.57
CA THR A 98 -2.84 -9.84 15.44
C THR A 98 -2.36 -8.78 14.44
N ILE A 99 -2.28 -9.13 13.16
CA ILE A 99 -1.90 -8.20 12.11
C ILE A 99 -3.03 -7.18 11.91
N LEU A 100 -2.70 -5.90 12.08
CA LEU A 100 -3.61 -4.78 11.93
C LEU A 100 -3.49 -4.13 10.55
N ASP A 101 -2.25 -4.01 10.04
CA ASP A 101 -1.98 -3.37 8.78
C ASP A 101 -0.67 -3.87 8.16
N VAL A 102 -0.57 -3.77 6.84
CA VAL A 102 0.62 -4.15 6.07
C VAL A 102 0.93 -3.02 5.08
N HIS A 103 2.14 -2.51 5.16
CA HIS A 103 2.63 -1.45 4.28
C HIS A 103 3.75 -1.98 3.40
N TYR A 104 3.73 -1.61 2.15
CA TYR A 104 4.82 -1.90 1.22
C TYR A 104 5.60 -0.62 0.90
N HIS A 105 6.83 -0.56 1.38
CA HIS A 105 7.78 0.49 1.02
C HIS A 105 9.19 -0.07 1.20
N SER A 106 9.91 -0.30 0.10
CA SER A 106 11.23 -0.98 0.13
C SER A 106 11.20 -2.28 0.94
N GLY A 107 10.11 -3.07 0.79
CA GLY A 107 9.83 -4.30 1.50
C GLY A 107 8.55 -4.25 2.35
N VAL A 108 8.09 -5.42 2.73
CA VAL A 108 6.87 -5.58 3.55
C VAL A 108 7.14 -5.12 4.99
N ARG A 109 6.28 -4.24 5.47
CA ARG A 109 6.23 -3.75 6.86
C ARG A 109 4.92 -4.22 7.48
N VAL A 110 4.96 -4.73 8.67
CA VAL A 110 3.76 -5.29 9.32
C VAL A 110 3.51 -4.59 10.65
N LEU A 111 2.31 -4.06 10.80
CA LEU A 111 1.81 -3.53 12.07
C LEU A 111 0.92 -4.59 12.72
N THR A 112 1.26 -5.00 13.94
CA THR A 112 0.40 -5.83 14.78
C THR A 112 -0.13 -5.00 15.95
N ASP A 113 -0.99 -5.58 16.75
CA ASP A 113 -1.48 -4.98 18.00
C ASP A 113 -0.37 -4.84 19.08
N LYS A 114 0.78 -5.51 18.89
CA LYS A 114 1.92 -5.48 19.81
C LYS A 114 3.12 -4.74 19.26
N ASN A 115 3.44 -4.93 17.98
CA ASN A 115 4.68 -4.46 17.39
C ASN A 115 4.48 -3.92 15.95
N PHE A 116 5.37 -3.02 15.55
CA PHE A 116 5.60 -2.70 14.15
C PHE A 116 6.90 -3.36 13.69
N TYR A 117 6.82 -4.16 12.65
CA TYR A 117 7.94 -4.90 12.08
C TYR A 117 8.44 -4.23 10.82
N LYS A 118 9.67 -3.74 10.82
CA LYS A 118 10.40 -3.39 9.60
C LYS A 118 10.99 -4.64 8.94
N THR A 119 11.50 -5.56 9.77
CA THR A 119 11.93 -6.92 9.42
C THR A 119 11.60 -7.82 10.60
N LYS A 120 11.74 -9.13 10.46
CA LYS A 120 11.55 -10.06 11.60
C LYS A 120 12.43 -9.73 12.81
N SER A 121 13.66 -9.32 12.56
CA SER A 121 14.62 -8.98 13.61
C SER A 121 14.53 -7.53 14.10
N ARG A 122 13.91 -6.64 13.32
CA ARG A 122 13.79 -5.22 13.63
C ARG A 122 12.34 -4.86 13.86
N LYS A 123 11.97 -4.75 15.12
CA LYS A 123 10.61 -4.39 15.55
C LYS A 123 10.61 -3.30 16.61
N LEU A 124 9.56 -2.50 16.62
CA LEU A 124 9.30 -1.47 17.62
C LEU A 124 7.96 -1.75 18.31
N ARG A 125 7.92 -1.65 19.63
CA ARG A 125 6.68 -1.85 20.38
C ARG A 125 5.70 -0.72 20.10
N VAL A 126 4.46 -1.09 19.80
CA VAL A 126 3.39 -0.13 19.51
C VAL A 126 2.43 0.03 20.66
N GLY A 127 1.63 1.07 20.61
CA GLY A 127 0.51 1.34 21.53
C GLY A 127 -0.78 1.60 20.75
N PRO A 128 -1.86 1.91 21.44
CA PRO A 128 -3.11 2.32 20.79
C PRO A 128 -2.88 3.58 19.94
N LYS A 129 -3.71 3.75 18.90
CA LYS A 129 -3.62 4.89 17.95
C LYS A 129 -2.23 5.09 17.35
N THR A 130 -1.57 3.98 16.99
CA THR A 130 -0.29 4.02 16.29
C THR A 130 -0.51 3.96 14.79
N LYS A 131 0.19 4.82 14.03
CA LYS A 131 0.18 4.84 12.56
C LYS A 131 1.62 4.84 12.03
N PRO A 132 1.98 3.91 11.15
CA PRO A 132 3.23 3.97 10.41
C PRO A 132 3.10 4.97 9.25
N PHE A 133 4.21 5.61 8.89
CA PHE A 133 4.33 6.47 7.73
C PHE A 133 5.81 6.54 7.29
N HIS A 134 6.09 7.25 6.20
CA HIS A 134 7.45 7.35 5.66
C HIS A 134 7.84 8.79 5.45
N THR A 135 9.14 9.06 5.60
CA THR A 135 9.72 10.31 5.13
C THR A 135 9.81 10.32 3.58
N PRO A 136 10.01 11.47 2.93
CA PRO A 136 10.17 11.54 1.48
C PRO A 136 11.29 10.68 0.91
N LEU A 137 12.36 10.42 1.67
CA LEU A 137 13.46 9.54 1.27
C LEU A 137 13.27 8.08 1.74
N GLY A 138 12.13 7.77 2.35
CA GLY A 138 11.74 6.39 2.65
C GLY A 138 12.14 5.87 4.03
N VAL A 139 12.57 6.72 4.96
CA VAL A 139 12.81 6.29 6.35
C VAL A 139 11.48 5.92 7.00
N SER A 140 11.42 4.73 7.57
CA SER A 140 10.23 4.23 8.26
C SER A 140 10.03 4.94 9.59
N MET A 141 8.86 5.54 9.75
CA MET A 141 8.48 6.29 10.93
C MET A 141 7.23 5.68 11.57
N LEU A 142 7.12 5.85 12.87
CA LEU A 142 5.97 5.41 13.64
C LEU A 142 5.44 6.59 14.47
N ALA A 143 4.18 6.94 14.26
CA ALA A 143 3.50 7.98 15.02
C ALA A 143 2.51 7.39 16.02
N LYS A 144 2.44 7.93 17.21
CA LYS A 144 1.43 7.59 18.21
C LYS A 144 0.95 8.81 18.96
N LEU A 145 -0.28 8.79 19.43
CA LEU A 145 -0.79 9.78 20.38
C LEU A 145 -0.60 9.27 21.81
N ASP A 146 0.01 10.10 22.64
CA ASP A 146 0.11 9.93 24.08
C ASP A 146 -0.73 11.07 24.74
N GLY A 147 -1.97 10.74 25.08
CA GLY A 147 -2.99 11.75 25.30
C GLY A 147 -3.25 12.55 24.01
N GLU A 148 -3.04 13.85 24.05
CA GLU A 148 -3.13 14.74 22.88
C GLU A 148 -1.76 15.07 22.27
N THR A 149 -0.67 14.53 22.80
CA THR A 149 0.68 14.81 22.30
C THR A 149 1.07 13.79 21.25
N LEU A 150 1.45 14.28 20.07
CA LEU A 150 2.01 13.43 19.02
C LEU A 150 3.46 13.06 19.37
N LYS A 151 3.76 11.78 19.37
CA LYS A 151 5.13 11.24 19.46
C LYS A 151 5.48 10.52 18.17
N ILE A 152 6.63 10.81 17.64
CA ILE A 152 7.14 10.23 16.39
C ILE A 152 8.46 9.52 16.67
N PHE A 153 8.60 8.31 16.15
CA PHE A 153 9.80 7.47 16.32
C PHE A 153 10.38 7.11 14.95
N ASN A 154 11.69 7.21 14.86
CA ASN A 154 12.42 6.63 13.74
C ASN A 154 12.64 5.16 14.02
N VAL A 155 12.07 4.29 13.19
CA VAL A 155 12.10 2.83 13.37
C VAL A 155 13.51 2.26 13.19
N ASP A 156 14.38 2.94 12.42
CA ASP A 156 15.74 2.47 12.17
C ASP A 156 16.69 2.71 13.34
N THR A 157 16.45 3.77 14.09
CA THR A 157 17.32 4.17 15.20
C THR A 157 16.71 3.94 16.57
N ASP A 158 15.41 3.59 16.65
CA ASP A 158 14.59 3.50 17.88
C ASP A 158 14.54 4.81 18.68
N LYS A 159 14.79 5.94 18.01
CA LYS A 159 14.82 7.25 18.66
C LYS A 159 13.52 8.02 18.42
N GLU A 160 13.06 8.68 19.47
CA GLU A 160 12.00 9.67 19.35
C GLU A 160 12.53 10.90 18.61
N VAL A 161 11.73 11.40 17.67
CA VAL A 161 11.99 12.61 16.91
C VAL A 161 11.25 13.75 17.59
N ASN A 162 11.96 14.83 17.92
CA ASN A 162 11.36 15.97 18.58
C ASN A 162 10.28 16.60 17.69
N CYS A 163 9.06 16.69 18.22
CA CYS A 163 7.96 17.43 17.62
C CYS A 163 7.06 18.01 18.72
N SER A 164 6.46 19.17 18.46
CA SER A 164 5.53 19.85 19.37
C SER A 164 4.17 19.97 18.69
N ILE A 165 3.53 18.81 18.44
CA ILE A 165 2.26 18.74 17.75
C ILE A 165 1.24 18.13 18.71
N SER A 166 0.09 18.81 18.85
CA SER A 166 -1.06 18.27 19.59
C SER A 166 -2.13 17.80 18.63
N GLY A 167 -2.79 16.70 18.96
CA GLY A 167 -3.86 16.14 18.15
C GLY A 167 -4.77 15.19 18.92
N GLN A 168 -5.96 15.00 18.39
CA GLN A 168 -7.01 14.18 18.96
C GLN A 168 -7.09 12.80 18.28
N ASP A 169 -6.71 12.75 17.00
CA ASP A 169 -6.77 11.53 16.19
C ASP A 169 -5.72 11.53 15.08
N LEU A 170 -5.37 10.34 14.59
CA LEU A 170 -4.38 10.11 13.53
C LEU A 170 -4.98 9.32 12.37
N MET A 171 -4.63 9.73 11.17
CA MET A 171 -4.95 9.00 9.94
C MET A 171 -3.68 8.89 9.09
N GLU A 172 -3.45 7.71 8.53
CA GLU A 172 -2.51 7.51 7.43
C GLU A 172 -3.33 7.47 6.12
N SER A 173 -2.84 8.16 5.10
CA SER A 173 -3.38 8.08 3.74
C SER A 173 -2.27 8.27 2.74
N ASN A 174 -2.10 7.30 1.84
CA ASN A 174 -1.10 7.32 0.76
C ASN A 174 0.34 7.61 1.26
N GLY A 175 0.75 7.00 2.37
CA GLY A 175 2.07 7.17 2.99
C GLY A 175 2.24 8.46 3.79
N ASN A 176 1.24 9.33 3.82
CA ASN A 176 1.28 10.58 4.59
C ASN A 176 0.52 10.46 5.91
N LEU A 177 1.05 11.08 6.94
CA LEU A 177 0.41 11.16 8.25
C LEU A 177 -0.38 12.45 8.38
N TYR A 178 -1.63 12.32 8.82
CA TYR A 178 -2.53 13.43 9.14
C TYR A 178 -2.93 13.38 10.60
N VAL A 179 -2.95 14.55 11.21
CA VAL A 179 -3.33 14.75 12.62
C VAL A 179 -4.56 15.64 12.67
N LYS A 180 -5.60 15.20 13.34
CA LYS A 180 -6.74 16.07 13.66
C LYS A 180 -6.40 16.88 14.90
N SER A 181 -6.35 18.18 14.77
CA SER A 181 -6.05 19.13 15.85
C SER A 181 -7.11 20.22 15.86
N MET A 182 -8.06 20.12 16.78
CA MET A 182 -9.23 21.00 16.87
C MET A 182 -9.98 21.09 15.54
N ASP A 183 -10.03 22.26 14.92
CA ASP A 183 -10.68 22.55 13.64
C ASP A 183 -9.75 22.41 12.42
N ASN A 184 -8.55 21.89 12.61
CA ASN A 184 -7.57 21.69 11.55
C ASN A 184 -7.20 20.23 11.36
N ILE A 185 -7.00 19.86 10.11
CA ILE A 185 -6.30 18.64 9.72
C ILE A 185 -4.89 19.05 9.31
N LEU A 186 -3.92 18.62 10.08
CA LEU A 186 -2.51 18.90 9.86
C LEU A 186 -1.87 17.73 9.11
N ARG A 187 -1.24 17.99 7.97
CA ARG A 187 -0.32 17.04 7.35
C ARG A 187 1.03 17.16 8.03
N VAL A 188 1.54 16.06 8.53
CA VAL A 188 2.90 16.00 9.07
C VAL A 188 3.89 15.94 7.92
N GLN A 189 4.82 16.87 7.93
CA GLN A 189 5.92 16.93 6.97
C GLN A 189 7.22 16.58 7.67
N THR A 190 8.06 15.82 7.01
CA THR A 190 9.38 15.44 7.50
C THR A 190 10.46 15.87 6.51
N ILE A 191 11.55 16.40 7.02
CA ILE A 191 12.74 16.77 6.25
C ILE A 191 13.92 16.03 6.85
N GLU A 192 14.62 15.29 6.02
CA GLU A 192 15.84 14.61 6.42
C GLU A 192 17.05 15.54 6.24
N ALA A 193 17.72 15.86 7.35
CA ALA A 193 18.89 16.71 7.42
C ALA A 193 20.08 15.91 7.99
N GLY A 194 20.80 15.19 7.11
CA GLY A 194 21.82 14.24 7.50
C GLY A 194 21.24 13.10 8.32
N THR A 195 21.68 12.94 9.57
CA THR A 195 21.16 11.93 10.50
C THR A 195 19.93 12.38 11.28
N ASN A 196 19.54 13.63 11.16
CA ASN A 196 18.41 14.22 11.89
C ASN A 196 17.17 14.26 11.01
N ILE A 197 16.01 14.07 11.64
CA ILE A 197 14.71 14.27 11.01
C ILE A 197 14.05 15.45 11.67
N ILE A 198 13.69 16.44 10.86
CA ILE A 198 12.96 17.64 11.29
C ILE A 198 11.49 17.39 10.96
N VAL A 199 10.62 17.65 11.93
CA VAL A 199 9.18 17.52 11.79
C VAL A 199 8.52 18.88 11.79
N SER A 200 7.64 19.12 10.84
CA SER A 200 6.79 20.30 10.74
C SER A 200 5.37 19.92 10.35
N THR A 201 4.45 20.86 10.32
CA THR A 201 3.07 20.63 9.89
C THR A 201 2.64 21.65 8.87
N GLN A 202 1.73 21.22 8.00
CA GLN A 202 0.99 22.07 7.08
C GLN A 202 -0.49 21.83 7.28
N VAL A 203 -1.31 22.88 7.33
CA VAL A 203 -2.76 22.73 7.34
C VAL A 203 -3.19 22.15 5.99
N ALA A 204 -3.74 20.95 6.05
CA ALA A 204 -4.26 20.24 4.87
C ALA A 204 -5.73 20.57 4.63
N ALA A 205 -6.53 20.70 5.69
CA ALA A 205 -7.94 21.05 5.62
C ALA A 205 -8.39 21.74 6.91
N THR A 206 -9.44 22.54 6.82
CA THR A 206 -10.18 23.06 7.98
C THR A 206 -11.50 22.29 8.12
N VAL A 207 -11.88 21.97 9.35
CA VAL A 207 -13.01 21.10 9.64
C VAL A 207 -13.82 21.65 10.82
N LEU A 208 -15.05 21.21 10.94
CA LEU A 208 -15.82 21.40 12.17
C LEU A 208 -15.43 20.30 13.15
N GLU A 209 -14.77 20.65 14.24
CA GLU A 209 -14.16 19.71 15.19
C GLU A 209 -15.09 18.56 15.59
N LYS A 210 -16.28 18.91 16.07
CA LYS A 210 -17.26 17.93 16.62
C LYS A 210 -18.04 17.17 15.54
N SER A 211 -18.02 17.66 14.30
CA SER A 211 -18.76 17.07 13.17
C SER A 211 -17.87 16.31 12.19
N SER A 212 -16.60 16.16 12.51
CA SER A 212 -15.59 15.52 11.65
C SER A 212 -15.00 14.28 12.32
N LYS A 213 -14.79 13.23 11.52
CA LYS A 213 -14.24 11.95 11.96
C LYS A 213 -13.31 11.36 10.92
N PHE A 214 -12.15 10.90 11.35
CA PHE A 214 -11.26 10.05 10.54
C PHE A 214 -11.79 8.62 10.45
N PHE A 215 -11.71 8.08 9.25
CA PHE A 215 -11.78 6.67 8.97
C PHE A 215 -10.48 6.22 8.30
N ASP A 216 -10.42 5.03 7.77
CA ASP A 216 -9.22 4.50 7.14
C ASP A 216 -8.96 5.18 5.78
N GLY A 217 -8.01 6.13 5.77
CA GLY A 217 -7.59 6.90 4.59
C GLY A 217 -8.55 8.00 4.14
N VAL A 218 -9.56 8.38 4.94
CA VAL A 218 -10.59 9.35 4.56
C VAL A 218 -11.15 10.11 5.76
N LEU A 219 -11.55 11.37 5.53
CA LEU A 219 -12.22 12.21 6.52
C LEU A 219 -13.67 12.45 6.13
N PHE A 220 -14.57 12.22 7.06
CA PHE A 220 -15.99 12.59 6.94
C PHE A 220 -16.33 13.77 7.81
N GLN A 221 -17.16 14.68 7.27
CA GLN A 221 -17.80 15.75 8.01
C GLN A 221 -19.31 15.67 7.81
N ASN A 222 -20.06 15.77 8.91
CA ASN A 222 -21.50 15.93 8.86
C ASN A 222 -21.86 17.40 9.20
N ILE A 223 -22.34 18.13 8.22
CA ILE A 223 -22.73 19.52 8.37
C ILE A 223 -24.25 19.61 8.19
N LEU A 224 -24.97 19.72 9.29
CA LEU A 224 -26.45 19.82 9.32
C LEU A 224 -27.15 18.67 8.55
N GLY A 225 -26.59 17.47 8.61
CA GLY A 225 -27.15 16.29 7.94
C GLY A 225 -26.58 16.00 6.56
N ALA A 226 -25.87 16.94 5.96
CA ALA A 226 -25.15 16.74 4.70
C ALA A 226 -23.75 16.18 4.95
N PHE A 227 -23.35 15.14 4.21
CA PHE A 227 -22.05 14.55 4.33
C PHE A 227 -21.06 15.11 3.30
N TYR A 228 -19.92 15.57 3.82
CA TYR A 228 -18.77 15.98 3.05
C TYR A 228 -17.61 15.01 3.31
N VAL A 229 -17.03 14.51 2.26
CA VAL A 229 -15.92 13.56 2.30
C VAL A 229 -14.66 14.25 1.79
N SER A 230 -13.59 14.23 2.57
CA SER A 230 -12.29 14.73 2.14
C SER A 230 -11.33 13.57 1.88
N ILE A 231 -10.80 13.53 0.67
CA ILE A 231 -9.81 12.55 0.20
C ILE A 231 -8.47 13.25 0.07
N PHE A 232 -7.40 12.57 0.41
CA PHE A 232 -6.03 13.09 0.46
C PHE A 232 -5.13 12.35 -0.52
N PRO A 233 -5.13 12.72 -1.82
CA PRO A 233 -4.22 12.14 -2.82
C PRO A 233 -2.76 12.50 -2.50
N ASN A 234 -1.82 11.66 -2.95
CA ASN A 234 -0.41 11.80 -2.60
C ASN A 234 0.20 13.12 -3.11
N ASP A 235 -0.11 13.50 -4.35
CA ASP A 235 0.55 14.61 -5.06
C ASP A 235 -0.33 15.84 -5.23
N LYS A 236 -1.51 15.87 -4.62
CA LYS A 236 -2.50 16.94 -4.82
C LYS A 236 -3.01 17.47 -3.48
N ALA A 237 -3.59 18.65 -3.51
CA ALA A 237 -4.37 19.16 -2.39
C ALA A 237 -5.52 18.20 -2.07
N HIS A 238 -6.04 18.23 -0.84
CA HIS A 238 -7.21 17.45 -0.49
C HIS A 238 -8.41 17.86 -1.38
N HIS A 239 -9.24 16.87 -1.68
CA HIS A 239 -10.48 17.07 -2.40
C HIS A 239 -11.65 16.84 -1.45
N GLN A 240 -12.53 17.85 -1.33
CA GLN A 240 -13.75 17.72 -0.56
C GLN A 240 -14.96 17.62 -1.49
N VAL A 241 -15.75 16.58 -1.33
CA VAL A 241 -16.93 16.28 -2.15
C VAL A 241 -18.13 16.08 -1.25
N GLN A 242 -19.26 16.73 -1.58
CA GLN A 242 -20.54 16.43 -0.93
C GLN A 242 -21.08 15.11 -1.51
N MET A 243 -21.42 14.18 -0.63
CA MET A 243 -21.98 12.87 -1.00
C MET A 243 -23.44 12.78 -0.55
N LYS A 244 -24.35 13.28 -1.40
CA LYS A 244 -25.78 13.37 -1.09
C LYS A 244 -26.44 12.02 -0.83
N GLU A 245 -25.88 10.97 -1.44
CA GLU A 245 -26.36 9.59 -1.30
C GLU A 245 -26.21 9.06 0.13
N LEU A 246 -25.26 9.62 0.87
CA LEU A 246 -25.01 9.26 2.27
C LEU A 246 -25.81 10.10 3.27
N ASP A 247 -26.50 11.15 2.80
CA ASP A 247 -27.30 12.00 3.68
C ASP A 247 -28.35 11.18 4.43
N HIS A 248 -28.57 11.52 5.69
CA HIS A 248 -29.50 10.82 6.60
C HIS A 248 -29.12 9.38 6.99
N HIS A 249 -27.98 8.87 6.54
CA HIS A 249 -27.43 7.60 7.00
C HIS A 249 -26.45 7.82 8.16
N ARG A 250 -26.26 6.81 8.98
CA ARG A 250 -25.17 6.77 9.94
C ARG A 250 -23.98 6.06 9.30
N ILE A 251 -22.84 6.73 9.18
CA ILE A 251 -21.60 6.09 8.72
C ILE A 251 -21.09 5.18 9.84
N VAL A 252 -21.00 3.89 9.55
CA VAL A 252 -20.52 2.86 10.47
C VAL A 252 -19.01 2.69 10.29
N GLU A 253 -18.59 2.49 9.05
CA GLU A 253 -17.21 2.31 8.67
C GLU A 253 -16.96 2.90 7.28
N ALA A 254 -15.75 3.34 7.03
CA ALA A 254 -15.32 3.79 5.71
C ALA A 254 -13.81 3.52 5.52
N LYS A 255 -13.44 3.20 4.29
CA LYS A 255 -12.04 2.99 3.89
C LYS A 255 -11.85 3.56 2.49
N CYS A 256 -10.76 4.32 2.33
CA CYS A 256 -10.36 4.85 1.03
C CYS A 256 -8.97 4.34 0.67
N ARG A 257 -8.83 3.80 -0.53
CA ARG A 257 -7.56 3.39 -1.11
C ARG A 257 -7.51 3.83 -2.56
N ALA A 258 -6.45 4.54 -2.93
CA ALA A 258 -6.33 5.19 -4.22
C ALA A 258 -7.56 6.07 -4.53
N ASN A 259 -8.29 5.77 -5.58
CA ASN A 259 -9.52 6.48 -5.99
C ASN A 259 -10.81 5.69 -5.66
N VAL A 260 -10.74 4.71 -4.78
CA VAL A 260 -11.92 3.91 -4.37
C VAL A 260 -12.23 4.17 -2.91
N LEU A 261 -13.47 4.57 -2.63
CA LEU A 261 -14.01 4.72 -1.29
C LEU A 261 -15.11 3.68 -1.08
N MET A 262 -14.97 2.86 -0.05
CA MET A 262 -16.02 1.96 0.42
C MET A 262 -16.58 2.48 1.73
N VAL A 263 -17.91 2.49 1.85
CA VAL A 263 -18.60 2.99 3.04
C VAL A 263 -19.68 1.98 3.45
N ILE A 264 -19.73 1.66 4.72
CA ILE A 264 -20.83 0.93 5.34
C ILE A 264 -21.67 1.93 6.09
N THR A 265 -22.95 1.96 5.76
CA THR A 265 -23.93 2.82 6.42
C THR A 265 -24.98 1.99 7.14
N ALA A 266 -25.61 2.58 8.14
CA ALA A 266 -26.83 2.07 8.73
C ALA A 266 -27.95 3.11 8.57
N ASN A 267 -29.12 2.67 8.11
CA ASN A 267 -30.30 3.51 8.05
C ASN A 267 -31.01 3.55 9.42
N LYS A 268 -32.08 4.35 9.51
CA LYS A 268 -32.87 4.51 10.77
C LYS A 268 -33.54 3.21 11.25
N LYS A 269 -33.71 2.21 10.37
CA LYS A 269 -34.25 0.89 10.71
C LYS A 269 -33.20 -0.11 11.17
N GLY A 270 -31.90 0.31 11.19
CA GLY A 270 -30.79 -0.57 11.53
C GLY A 270 -30.36 -1.51 10.40
N ILE A 271 -30.82 -1.28 9.17
CA ILE A 271 -30.40 -2.03 7.99
C ILE A 271 -29.07 -1.42 7.52
N TYR A 272 -28.13 -2.28 7.18
CA TYR A 272 -26.81 -1.89 6.72
C TYR A 272 -26.73 -1.95 5.20
N ASP A 273 -26.10 -0.95 4.61
CA ASP A 273 -25.83 -0.89 3.17
C ASP A 273 -24.34 -0.67 2.95
N ARG A 274 -23.79 -1.31 1.92
CA ARG A 274 -22.42 -1.09 1.46
C ARG A 274 -22.43 -0.26 0.19
N TRP A 275 -21.65 0.81 0.20
CA TRP A 275 -21.47 1.73 -0.91
C TRP A 275 -20.04 1.63 -1.41
N VAL A 276 -19.86 1.54 -2.72
CA VAL A 276 -18.57 1.59 -3.37
C VAL A 276 -18.58 2.77 -4.34
N PHE A 277 -17.74 3.77 -4.06
CA PHE A 277 -17.56 4.96 -4.87
C PHE A 277 -16.21 4.84 -5.59
N ARG A 278 -16.21 5.04 -6.91
CA ARG A 278 -14.97 5.09 -7.71
C ARG A 278 -14.86 6.48 -8.32
N PHE A 279 -13.85 7.21 -7.88
CA PHE A 279 -13.61 8.56 -8.36
C PHE A 279 -12.85 8.55 -9.69
N ASP A 280 -13.03 9.61 -10.47
CA ASP A 280 -12.14 9.93 -11.58
C ASP A 280 -10.74 10.33 -11.07
N THR A 281 -9.79 10.53 -11.99
CA THR A 281 -8.41 10.90 -11.66
C THR A 281 -8.28 12.26 -10.97
N ASP A 282 -9.27 13.13 -11.11
CA ASP A 282 -9.31 14.48 -10.53
C ASP A 282 -10.18 14.57 -9.29
N PHE A 283 -10.80 13.48 -8.87
CA PHE A 283 -11.72 13.38 -7.72
C PHE A 283 -12.93 14.33 -7.80
N LYS A 284 -13.31 14.77 -9.00
CA LYS A 284 -14.42 15.68 -9.23
C LYS A 284 -15.75 14.95 -9.43
N SER A 285 -15.71 13.75 -9.95
CA SER A 285 -16.87 12.92 -10.19
C SER A 285 -16.62 11.47 -9.78
N TYR A 286 -17.67 10.74 -9.52
CA TYR A 286 -17.61 9.33 -9.12
C TYR A 286 -18.79 8.57 -9.71
N ASP A 287 -18.65 7.25 -9.81
CA ASP A 287 -19.77 6.32 -9.94
C ASP A 287 -20.04 5.61 -8.62
N ILE A 288 -21.18 4.97 -8.53
CA ILE A 288 -21.66 4.35 -7.30
C ILE A 288 -22.15 2.94 -7.58
N ARG A 289 -21.74 2.02 -6.71
CA ARG A 289 -22.39 0.71 -6.58
C ARG A 289 -22.90 0.59 -5.14
N LYS A 290 -24.21 0.42 -5.00
CA LYS A 290 -24.88 0.19 -3.70
C LYS A 290 -25.28 -1.27 -3.58
N ILE A 291 -25.01 -1.87 -2.43
CA ILE A 291 -25.46 -3.21 -2.03
C ILE A 291 -26.29 -3.02 -0.76
N GLU A 292 -27.55 -3.39 -0.81
CA GLU A 292 -28.50 -3.16 0.27
C GLU A 292 -28.66 -4.38 1.16
N GLY A 293 -28.94 -4.14 2.44
CA GLY A 293 -29.32 -5.18 3.39
C GLY A 293 -28.20 -6.15 3.75
N ILE A 294 -26.94 -5.68 3.79
CA ILE A 294 -25.79 -6.51 4.09
C ILE A 294 -25.68 -6.87 5.58
N THR A 295 -24.97 -7.95 5.87
CA THR A 295 -24.38 -8.19 7.19
C THR A 295 -23.08 -7.39 7.29
N PRO A 296 -22.90 -6.49 8.28
CA PRO A 296 -21.73 -5.63 8.33
C PRO A 296 -20.47 -6.42 8.73
N VAL A 297 -19.59 -6.67 7.77
CA VAL A 297 -18.31 -7.39 7.96
C VAL A 297 -17.09 -6.48 7.88
N GLY A 298 -17.30 -5.19 7.71
CA GLY A 298 -16.22 -4.20 7.56
C GLY A 298 -15.87 -3.88 6.10
N CYS A 299 -15.10 -2.78 5.92
CA CYS A 299 -14.62 -2.34 4.61
C CYS A 299 -13.34 -3.10 4.24
N ASN A 300 -13.47 -4.37 3.91
CA ASN A 300 -12.34 -5.25 3.64
C ASN A 300 -12.00 -5.28 2.14
N PHE A 301 -11.20 -4.33 1.68
CA PHE A 301 -10.71 -4.30 0.31
C PHE A 301 -9.31 -3.68 0.22
N THR A 302 -8.66 -3.90 -0.92
CA THR A 302 -7.43 -3.21 -1.32
C THR A 302 -7.44 -2.89 -2.80
N VAL A 303 -6.60 -1.94 -3.21
CA VAL A 303 -6.39 -1.58 -4.62
C VAL A 303 -4.95 -1.92 -4.98
N LEU A 304 -4.77 -2.76 -5.99
CA LEU A 304 -3.46 -3.11 -6.51
C LEU A 304 -2.93 -2.01 -7.43
N ASP A 305 -1.62 -1.93 -7.64
CA ASP A 305 -0.97 -0.88 -8.45
C ASP A 305 -1.43 -0.84 -9.90
N ASN A 306 -1.92 -1.98 -10.42
CA ASN A 306 -2.53 -2.05 -11.76
C ASN A 306 -3.98 -1.55 -11.81
N GLY A 307 -4.51 -1.01 -10.71
CA GLY A 307 -5.86 -0.50 -10.59
C GLY A 307 -6.94 -1.57 -10.43
N ILE A 308 -6.57 -2.81 -10.14
CA ILE A 308 -7.53 -3.85 -9.77
C ILE A 308 -7.89 -3.70 -8.29
N VAL A 309 -9.17 -3.66 -8.01
CA VAL A 309 -9.73 -3.70 -6.65
C VAL A 309 -10.07 -5.14 -6.31
N VAL A 310 -9.64 -5.57 -5.15
CA VAL A 310 -10.00 -6.88 -4.58
C VAL A 310 -10.62 -6.64 -3.22
N GLY A 311 -11.82 -7.17 -3.00
CA GLY A 311 -12.54 -7.09 -1.74
C GLY A 311 -13.05 -8.46 -1.31
N VAL A 312 -13.22 -8.67 -0.02
CA VAL A 312 -14.00 -9.78 0.54
C VAL A 312 -15.37 -9.24 0.90
N ASN A 313 -16.40 -9.87 0.37
CA ASN A 313 -17.77 -9.48 0.65
C ASN A 313 -18.37 -10.24 1.85
N GLU A 314 -19.60 -9.91 2.19
CA GLU A 314 -20.36 -10.47 3.30
C GLU A 314 -20.72 -11.96 3.17
N ASP A 315 -20.60 -12.52 1.95
CA ASP A 315 -20.87 -13.93 1.62
C ASP A 315 -19.57 -14.75 1.52
N ASP A 316 -18.45 -14.25 2.08
CA ASP A 316 -17.13 -14.89 2.01
C ASP A 316 -16.61 -15.11 0.58
N ASN A 317 -16.96 -14.21 -0.36
CA ASN A 317 -16.47 -14.28 -1.72
C ASN A 317 -15.49 -13.14 -2.03
N LEU A 318 -14.53 -13.37 -2.95
CA LEU A 318 -13.73 -12.29 -3.51
C LEU A 318 -14.51 -11.55 -4.60
N GLU A 319 -14.65 -10.25 -4.44
CA GLU A 319 -15.06 -9.33 -5.49
C GLU A 319 -13.85 -8.70 -6.15
N ILE A 320 -13.74 -8.83 -7.46
CA ILE A 320 -12.64 -8.29 -8.25
C ILE A 320 -13.21 -7.37 -9.31
N PHE A 321 -12.81 -6.11 -9.31
CA PHE A 321 -13.29 -5.10 -10.25
C PHE A 321 -12.21 -4.04 -10.54
N SER A 322 -12.46 -3.17 -11.52
CA SER A 322 -11.56 -2.07 -11.84
C SER A 322 -11.81 -0.86 -10.93
N SER A 323 -10.74 -0.20 -10.50
CA SER A 323 -10.84 1.10 -9.82
C SER A 323 -11.26 2.24 -10.73
N ARG A 324 -11.24 2.02 -12.07
CA ARG A 324 -11.65 3.03 -13.05
C ARG A 324 -13.15 3.27 -12.96
N LYS A 325 -13.52 4.54 -12.90
CA LYS A 325 -14.90 4.99 -13.05
C LYS A 325 -15.52 4.43 -14.34
N ASP A 326 -16.81 4.16 -14.31
CA ASP A 326 -17.61 3.65 -15.44
C ASP A 326 -17.21 2.25 -15.97
N SER A 327 -16.36 1.51 -15.25
CA SER A 327 -16.06 0.12 -15.59
C SER A 327 -17.18 -0.80 -15.06
N SER A 328 -17.79 -1.58 -15.94
CA SER A 328 -18.89 -2.49 -15.57
C SER A 328 -18.43 -3.88 -15.13
N ASN A 329 -17.15 -4.19 -15.23
CA ASN A 329 -16.63 -5.52 -14.97
C ASN A 329 -16.52 -5.77 -13.46
N LEU A 330 -17.31 -6.71 -12.95
CA LEU A 330 -17.22 -7.28 -11.62
C LEU A 330 -17.11 -8.79 -11.74
N LYS A 331 -16.04 -9.35 -11.19
CA LYS A 331 -15.87 -10.81 -11.06
C LYS A 331 -16.06 -11.17 -9.58
N VAL A 332 -16.91 -12.16 -9.32
CA VAL A 332 -17.09 -12.76 -7.99
C VAL A 332 -16.48 -14.15 -8.03
N VAL A 333 -15.57 -14.42 -7.12
CA VAL A 333 -14.90 -15.73 -6.99
C VAL A 333 -15.38 -16.38 -5.70
N GLN A 334 -16.05 -17.49 -5.85
CA GLN A 334 -16.49 -18.33 -4.74
C GLN A 334 -15.42 -19.40 -4.50
N ASP A 335 -14.86 -19.38 -3.31
CA ASP A 335 -13.77 -20.27 -2.95
C ASP A 335 -13.76 -20.51 -1.44
N ASN A 336 -13.79 -21.78 -1.03
CA ASN A 336 -13.89 -22.18 0.38
C ASN A 336 -12.71 -21.72 1.25
N THR A 337 -11.64 -21.24 0.64
CA THR A 337 -10.49 -20.71 1.38
C THR A 337 -10.65 -19.24 1.76
N ILE A 338 -11.61 -18.55 1.13
CA ILE A 338 -11.91 -17.14 1.39
C ILE A 338 -12.89 -17.05 2.55
N THR A 339 -12.56 -16.20 3.51
CA THR A 339 -13.37 -15.98 4.71
C THR A 339 -13.33 -14.52 5.10
N SER A 340 -14.39 -14.02 5.73
CA SER A 340 -14.55 -12.61 6.13
C SER A 340 -13.55 -12.14 7.20
N ASP A 341 -12.90 -13.07 7.91
CA ASP A 341 -11.84 -12.77 8.87
C ASP A 341 -10.48 -12.43 8.21
N MET A 342 -10.34 -12.70 6.91
CA MET A 342 -9.17 -12.25 6.15
C MET A 342 -9.14 -10.73 6.06
N LYS A 343 -8.00 -10.10 6.32
CA LYS A 343 -7.76 -8.68 6.05
C LYS A 343 -6.90 -8.55 4.81
N LEU A 344 -7.37 -7.79 3.83
CA LEU A 344 -6.70 -7.63 2.55
C LEU A 344 -5.75 -6.43 2.55
N PHE A 345 -4.56 -6.66 1.97
CA PHE A 345 -3.53 -5.64 1.74
C PHE A 345 -2.94 -5.80 0.34
N ASN A 346 -2.19 -4.80 -0.11
CA ASN A 346 -1.42 -4.90 -1.33
C ASN A 346 0.08 -4.81 -1.08
N SER A 347 0.84 -5.42 -1.97
CA SER A 347 2.28 -5.23 -2.10
C SER A 347 2.56 -5.05 -3.60
N GLY A 348 2.42 -3.81 -4.07
CA GLY A 348 2.47 -3.53 -5.49
C GLY A 348 1.31 -4.16 -6.26
N ALA A 349 1.61 -5.07 -7.18
CA ALA A 349 0.61 -5.83 -7.93
C ALA A 349 0.20 -7.16 -7.24
N LYS A 350 0.75 -7.46 -6.06
CA LYS A 350 0.46 -8.72 -5.33
C LYS A 350 -0.62 -8.48 -4.29
N LEU A 351 -1.57 -9.41 -4.23
CA LEU A 351 -2.55 -9.44 -3.16
C LEU A 351 -1.94 -10.15 -1.94
N LEU A 352 -1.94 -9.46 -0.82
CA LEU A 352 -1.62 -10.01 0.49
C LEU A 352 -2.88 -10.07 1.35
N PHE A 353 -2.92 -10.99 2.27
CA PHE A 353 -3.93 -10.97 3.33
C PHE A 353 -3.37 -11.51 4.64
N SER A 354 -3.96 -11.07 5.74
CA SER A 354 -3.69 -11.68 7.04
C SER A 354 -4.90 -12.45 7.54
N LYS A 355 -4.60 -13.50 8.29
CA LYS A 355 -5.56 -14.21 9.12
C LYS A 355 -4.92 -14.34 10.49
N GLU A 356 -5.51 -13.68 11.49
CA GLU A 356 -4.92 -13.54 12.82
C GLU A 356 -3.50 -12.96 12.78
N ASN A 357 -2.50 -13.76 13.14
CA ASN A 357 -1.09 -13.38 13.24
C ASN A 357 -0.23 -13.84 12.05
N LYS A 358 -0.85 -14.45 11.04
CA LYS A 358 -0.17 -14.97 9.85
C LYS A 358 -0.44 -14.10 8.63
N LEU A 359 0.59 -13.91 7.83
CA LEU A 359 0.55 -13.19 6.56
C LEU A 359 0.65 -14.17 5.40
N TYR A 360 -0.19 -13.98 4.40
CA TYR A 360 -0.28 -14.81 3.22
C TYR A 360 -0.22 -13.97 1.94
N SER A 361 0.19 -14.59 0.85
CA SER A 361 -0.06 -14.09 -0.50
C SER A 361 -1.17 -14.90 -1.16
N ALA A 362 -1.93 -14.23 -2.03
CA ALA A 362 -2.94 -14.87 -2.86
C ALA A 362 -2.73 -14.55 -4.33
N LYS A 363 -2.91 -15.55 -5.19
CA LYS A 363 -2.79 -15.42 -6.63
C LYS A 363 -3.91 -16.20 -7.30
N MET A 364 -4.56 -15.61 -8.31
CA MET A 364 -5.48 -16.34 -9.18
C MET A 364 -4.69 -17.35 -10.03
N LYS A 365 -5.22 -18.56 -10.17
CA LYS A 365 -4.69 -19.59 -11.09
C LYS A 365 -4.94 -19.25 -12.55
#